data_4e44686d034e6478c41020c5e2d6c222
#
_entry.id   4e44686d034e6478c41020c5e2d6c222
#
_cell.length_a   1.000
_cell.length_b   1.000
_cell.length_c   1.000
_cell.angle_alpha   90.00
_cell.angle_beta   90.00
_cell.angle_gamma   90.00
#
_symmetry.space_group_name_H-M   'P 1'
#
loop_
_entity.id
_entity.type
_entity.pdbx_description
1 polymer ?
#
loop_
_entity_poly.entity_id
_entity_poly.type
_entity_poly.pdbx_seq_one_letter_code
_entity_poly.pdbx_strand_id
1 'polypeptide(L)'
;MFGDRCEFSDGILDTMDSLPVQIRDLVPKRFQPRTVNHAQRELLKPVDVTLAIFNRRLHLLESDESKQLSDVFNPDELAAKTRELLRHKKEQLSIQLLLPSTHFLATSHVLPDLPKESLTSALRLQVEDTLPSFERPIAIAFDSAKAQVESETLVLWHEQETLDKLFESFKRQGLFLAIVKPRILALELSGKSSVVLERDEISETLVVFKNGQLKVWKQVYTKDLTQEALRERWQATISEFQMMPVHEVDSCQTLKKVFTASSGGNFGFFPIGAIEAKKKIARSRRMGFVVAMIIACLCVAVSPFVSQSIKFRSAARSLEATRIMSQEARENQQAVVNFERKWGPLNDFPEQQLRQAMFTLQNVLSPERLSSMEVSEGLIKLQGASSDPQAILQRLEQDPLFTEVLFSRATSNTRYYIDLRLSLVNFEAYMVRHFPEG
;
A
#
# COMPACT_ATOMS: atom_id res chain seq x y z
N MET A 1 1.44 13.90 34.00
CA MET A 1 1.01 12.54 33.67
C MET A 1 0.94 12.36 32.16
N PHE A 2 2.10 12.44 31.46
CA PHE A 2 2.26 12.08 30.05
C PHE A 2 3.76 11.82 29.81
N GLY A 3 4.19 10.62 30.17
CA GLY A 3 5.60 10.26 30.10
C GLY A 3 5.95 8.85 29.63
N ASP A 4 5.04 8.09 28.93
CA ASP A 4 5.32 6.69 28.64
C ASP A 4 4.97 6.25 27.19
N ARG A 5 5.34 7.03 26.19
CA ARG A 5 5.13 6.61 24.78
C ARG A 5 6.38 6.57 23.91
N CYS A 6 7.56 6.73 24.43
CA CYS A 6 8.81 6.70 23.64
C CYS A 6 9.56 5.36 23.65
N GLU A 7 9.37 4.49 24.63
CA GLU A 7 10.19 3.27 24.78
C GLU A 7 9.81 2.12 23.82
N PHE A 8 8.59 2.07 23.32
CA PHE A 8 8.16 0.95 22.46
C PHE A 8 8.72 0.97 21.04
N SER A 9 9.26 2.11 20.60
CA SER A 9 9.78 2.27 19.21
C SER A 9 11.27 1.98 19.10
N ASP A 10 12.03 2.18 20.17
CA ASP A 10 13.47 1.95 20.15
C ASP A 10 13.83 0.46 20.30
N GLY A 11 13.03 -0.32 21.02
CA GLY A 11 13.20 -1.77 21.15
C GLY A 11 13.02 -2.56 19.86
N ILE A 12 12.24 -2.06 18.88
CA ILE A 12 12.08 -2.74 17.59
C ILE A 12 13.26 -2.47 16.65
N LEU A 13 13.92 -1.33 16.78
CA LEU A 13 15.09 -0.98 15.97
C LEU A 13 16.36 -1.70 16.43
N ASP A 14 16.53 -1.88 17.75
CA ASP A 14 17.63 -2.65 18.31
C ASP A 14 17.52 -4.16 18.01
N THR A 15 16.30 -4.69 17.93
CA THR A 15 16.09 -6.09 17.52
C THR A 15 16.40 -6.35 16.05
N MET A 16 16.35 -5.34 15.17
CA MET A 16 16.70 -5.51 13.75
C MET A 16 18.23 -5.55 13.51
N ASP A 17 19.03 -4.95 14.38
CA ASP A 17 20.49 -5.03 14.29
C ASP A 17 21.04 -6.38 14.79
N SER A 18 20.27 -7.12 15.59
CA SER A 18 20.60 -8.46 16.07
C SER A 18 20.16 -9.60 15.14
N LEU A 19 19.49 -9.30 14.03
CA LEU A 19 19.06 -10.32 13.07
C LEU A 19 20.23 -10.89 12.27
N PRO A 20 20.29 -12.23 12.06
CA PRO A 20 21.32 -12.84 11.25
C PRO A 20 21.31 -12.27 9.83
N VAL A 21 22.50 -12.12 9.25
CA VAL A 21 22.77 -11.47 7.95
C VAL A 21 21.82 -11.97 6.84
N GLN A 22 21.45 -13.25 6.86
CA GLN A 22 20.53 -13.85 5.87
C GLN A 22 19.11 -13.29 5.92
N ILE A 23 18.62 -12.87 7.09
CA ILE A 23 17.28 -12.27 7.22
C ILE A 23 17.34 -10.78 6.90
N ARG A 24 18.47 -10.15 7.13
CA ARG A 24 18.68 -8.73 6.81
C ARG A 24 18.64 -8.46 5.30
N ASP A 25 19.08 -9.41 4.48
CA ASP A 25 19.03 -9.31 3.00
C ASP A 25 17.63 -9.49 2.42
N LEU A 26 16.73 -10.15 3.15
CA LEU A 26 15.31 -10.30 2.76
C LEU A 26 14.49 -9.03 3.05
N VAL A 27 14.98 -8.14 3.92
CA VAL A 27 14.32 -6.87 4.18
C VAL A 27 14.61 -5.90 3.04
N PRO A 28 13.60 -5.36 2.34
CA PRO A 28 13.81 -4.39 1.29
C PRO A 28 14.73 -3.28 1.77
N LYS A 29 15.73 -2.90 0.95
CA LYS A 29 16.75 -1.88 1.29
C LYS A 29 16.17 -0.57 1.86
N ARG A 30 14.90 -0.29 1.62
CA ARG A 30 14.18 0.86 2.16
C ARG A 30 13.90 0.79 3.67
N PHE A 31 13.89 -0.41 4.25
CA PHE A 31 13.60 -0.65 5.67
C PHE A 31 14.84 -1.00 6.49
N GLN A 32 16.00 -1.14 5.86
CA GLN A 32 17.24 -1.37 6.59
C GLN A 32 17.60 -0.13 7.41
N PRO A 33 18.10 -0.32 8.66
CA PRO A 33 18.58 0.80 9.48
C PRO A 33 19.70 1.53 8.73
N ARG A 34 19.55 2.84 8.57
CA ARG A 34 20.51 3.67 7.85
C ARG A 34 21.60 4.09 8.82
N THR A 35 22.83 3.72 8.50
CA THR A 35 24.01 4.17 9.26
C THR A 35 24.15 5.68 9.25
N VAL A 36 24.89 6.25 10.20
CA VAL A 36 25.18 7.68 10.28
C VAL A 36 25.74 8.22 8.95
N ASN A 37 26.60 7.45 8.29
CA ASN A 37 27.16 7.78 6.98
C ASN A 37 26.09 7.89 5.88
N HIS A 38 25.03 7.10 5.96
CA HIS A 38 23.93 7.21 5.01
C HIS A 38 23.12 8.49 5.25
N ALA A 39 22.86 8.86 6.50
CA ALA A 39 22.20 10.12 6.84
C ALA A 39 23.04 11.33 6.38
N GLN A 40 24.34 11.28 6.54
CA GLN A 40 25.26 12.29 6.00
C GLN A 40 25.21 12.38 4.49
N ARG A 41 25.17 11.25 3.77
CA ARG A 41 25.01 11.23 2.31
C ARG A 41 23.67 11.80 1.84
N GLU A 42 22.60 11.63 2.60
CA GLU A 42 21.31 12.26 2.28
C GLU A 42 21.30 13.79 2.50
N LEU A 43 22.13 14.27 3.41
CA LEU A 43 22.32 15.72 3.58
C LEU A 43 23.00 16.36 2.37
N LEU A 44 23.71 15.58 1.56
CA LEU A 44 24.36 16.03 0.32
C LEU A 44 23.45 16.14 -0.88
N LYS A 45 22.20 15.69 -0.77
CA LYS A 45 21.19 15.80 -1.83
C LYS A 45 20.16 16.89 -1.48
N PRO A 46 19.77 17.63 -2.43
CA PRO A 46 20.47 18.70 -3.13
C PRO A 46 20.63 19.90 -2.21
N VAL A 47 21.77 20.55 -2.28
CA VAL A 47 21.94 21.87 -1.72
C VAL A 47 21.25 22.85 -2.66
N ASP A 48 20.33 23.64 -2.16
CA ASP A 48 19.58 24.60 -2.97
C ASP A 48 20.42 25.85 -3.26
N VAL A 49 21.35 26.17 -2.35
CA VAL A 49 22.14 27.39 -2.40
C VAL A 49 23.54 27.15 -1.83
N THR A 50 24.56 27.63 -2.53
CA THR A 50 25.93 27.63 -2.05
C THR A 50 26.43 29.06 -1.78
N LEU A 51 26.91 29.24 -0.56
CA LEU A 51 27.47 30.49 -0.10
C LEU A 51 28.98 30.33 0.09
N ALA A 52 29.77 31.32 -0.29
CA ALA A 52 31.20 31.36 -0.05
C ALA A 52 31.61 32.67 0.65
N ILE A 53 32.51 32.53 1.62
CA ILE A 53 33.11 33.70 2.26
C ILE A 53 34.46 34.01 1.61
N PHE A 54 34.63 35.20 1.09
CA PHE A 54 35.87 35.65 0.48
C PHE A 54 36.12 37.14 0.85
N ASN A 55 37.32 37.46 1.34
CA ASN A 55 37.72 38.84 1.68
C ASN A 55 36.64 39.56 2.49
N ARG A 56 36.19 38.98 3.61
CA ARG A 56 35.13 39.49 4.49
C ARG A 56 33.81 39.78 3.78
N ARG A 57 33.55 39.13 2.65
CA ARG A 57 32.28 39.22 1.94
C ARG A 57 31.65 37.86 1.83
N LEU A 58 30.36 37.82 2.06
CA LEU A 58 29.51 36.64 1.78
C LEU A 58 29.00 36.74 0.36
N HIS A 59 29.33 35.76 -0.46
CA HIS A 59 28.95 35.66 -1.86
C HIS A 59 27.97 34.53 -2.07
N LEU A 60 26.98 34.77 -2.91
CA LEU A 60 26.08 33.72 -3.43
C LEU A 60 26.69 33.20 -4.73
N LEU A 61 27.05 31.88 -4.77
CA LEU A 61 27.77 31.35 -5.93
C LEU A 61 26.89 31.23 -7.18
N GLU A 62 25.58 31.09 -7.01
CA GLU A 62 24.62 31.02 -8.11
C GLU A 62 24.29 32.40 -8.72
N SER A 63 24.66 33.50 -8.04
CA SER A 63 24.49 34.87 -8.53
C SER A 63 25.74 35.69 -8.24
N ASP A 64 25.80 36.93 -8.76
CA ASP A 64 26.91 37.86 -8.48
C ASP A 64 26.65 38.73 -7.22
N GLU A 65 25.63 38.38 -6.46
CA GLU A 65 25.28 39.12 -5.26
C GLU A 65 26.27 38.82 -4.12
N SER A 66 26.63 39.85 -3.39
CA SER A 66 27.49 39.76 -2.21
C SER A 66 27.09 40.75 -1.12
N LYS A 67 27.42 40.42 0.11
CA LYS A 67 27.23 41.28 1.29
C LYS A 67 28.50 41.35 2.10
N GLN A 68 28.82 42.55 2.56
CA GLN A 68 29.94 42.79 3.46
C GLN A 68 29.65 42.23 4.84
N LEU A 69 30.65 41.60 5.45
CA LEU A 69 30.63 41.09 6.82
C LEU A 69 31.54 42.00 7.69
N SER A 70 31.06 42.32 8.87
CA SER A 70 31.87 43.03 9.87
C SER A 70 32.80 42.03 10.56
N ASP A 71 32.26 40.85 10.90
CA ASP A 71 33.00 39.75 11.49
C ASP A 71 32.65 38.43 10.82
N VAL A 72 33.63 37.82 10.21
CA VAL A 72 33.51 36.50 9.54
C VAL A 72 33.19 35.36 10.52
N PHE A 73 33.54 35.56 11.78
CA PHE A 73 33.37 34.56 12.84
C PHE A 73 32.02 34.69 13.58
N ASN A 74 31.23 35.74 13.28
CA ASN A 74 29.93 35.93 13.93
C ASN A 74 28.81 35.11 13.22
N PRO A 75 28.32 34.03 13.82
CA PRO A 75 27.27 33.18 13.22
C PRO A 75 25.95 33.92 12.97
N ASP A 76 25.59 34.87 13.84
CA ASP A 76 24.34 35.61 13.73
C ASP A 76 24.37 36.62 12.58
N GLU A 77 25.50 37.28 12.40
CA GLU A 77 25.69 38.18 11.25
C GLU A 77 25.67 37.40 9.94
N LEU A 78 26.38 36.27 9.87
CA LEU A 78 26.35 35.39 8.70
C LEU A 78 24.94 34.95 8.33
N ALA A 79 24.18 34.50 9.30
CA ALA A 79 22.79 34.05 9.08
C ALA A 79 21.90 35.20 8.63
N ALA A 80 22.02 36.40 9.25
CA ALA A 80 21.24 37.57 8.88
C ALA A 80 21.58 38.07 7.47
N LYS A 81 22.88 38.14 7.12
CA LYS A 81 23.29 38.56 5.76
C LYS A 81 22.92 37.55 4.71
N THR A 82 22.94 36.22 5.04
CA THR A 82 22.40 35.18 4.18
C THR A 82 20.92 35.40 3.91
N ARG A 83 20.14 35.69 4.94
CA ARG A 83 18.70 35.97 4.78
C ARG A 83 18.43 37.19 3.93
N GLU A 84 19.28 38.21 4.06
CA GLU A 84 19.22 39.40 3.20
C GLU A 84 19.49 39.09 1.73
N LEU A 85 20.49 38.22 1.42
CA LEU A 85 20.79 37.78 0.06
C LEU A 85 19.65 36.91 -0.53
N LEU A 86 18.96 36.13 0.31
CA LEU A 86 17.92 35.23 -0.11
C LEU A 86 16.49 35.77 0.06
N ARG A 87 16.30 37.08 0.15
CA ARG A 87 14.99 37.74 0.41
C ARG A 87 13.84 37.25 -0.48
N HIS A 88 14.14 36.94 -1.73
CA HIS A 88 13.14 36.52 -2.73
C HIS A 88 12.94 35.00 -2.86
N LYS A 89 13.68 34.19 -2.10
CA LYS A 89 13.59 32.74 -2.17
C LYS A 89 12.74 32.18 -1.03
N LYS A 90 12.15 31.00 -1.28
CA LYS A 90 11.27 30.30 -0.34
C LYS A 90 11.95 30.00 1.01
N GLU A 91 11.14 29.82 2.03
CA GLU A 91 11.58 29.36 3.34
C GLU A 91 12.17 27.93 3.28
N GLN A 92 13.08 27.62 4.22
CA GLN A 92 13.72 26.29 4.39
C GLN A 92 14.64 25.84 3.24
N LEU A 93 15.35 26.76 2.61
CA LEU A 93 16.41 26.41 1.66
C LEU A 93 17.55 25.67 2.35
N SER A 94 18.01 24.60 1.70
CA SER A 94 19.20 23.85 2.12
C SER A 94 20.46 24.57 1.66
N ILE A 95 21.31 24.95 2.60
CA ILE A 95 22.47 25.80 2.37
C ILE A 95 23.77 25.02 2.59
N GLN A 96 24.68 25.15 1.65
CA GLN A 96 26.08 24.83 1.80
C GLN A 96 26.87 26.11 2.06
N LEU A 97 27.66 26.12 3.13
CA LEU A 97 28.53 27.24 3.48
C LEU A 97 29.99 26.87 3.25
N LEU A 98 30.66 27.62 2.40
CA LEU A 98 32.08 27.47 2.12
C LEU A 98 32.86 28.50 2.94
N LEU A 99 33.62 27.98 3.93
CA LEU A 99 34.45 28.80 4.82
C LEU A 99 35.90 28.88 4.31
N PRO A 100 36.64 29.96 4.68
CA PRO A 100 38.07 30.01 4.48
C PRO A 100 38.80 28.81 5.08
N SER A 101 39.93 28.43 4.47
CA SER A 101 40.73 27.29 4.91
C SER A 101 41.25 27.44 6.33
N THR A 102 41.39 28.69 6.84
CA THR A 102 41.82 29.01 8.21
C THR A 102 40.94 28.46 9.33
N HIS A 103 39.70 28.11 9.01
CA HIS A 103 38.76 27.53 9.97
C HIS A 103 38.95 26.05 10.19
N PHE A 104 39.84 25.41 9.44
CA PHE A 104 40.04 23.96 9.48
C PHE A 104 41.46 23.60 9.79
N LEU A 105 41.60 22.60 10.63
CA LEU A 105 42.91 21.95 10.88
C LEU A 105 42.99 20.66 10.05
N ALA A 106 44.17 20.37 9.54
CA ALA A 106 44.45 19.18 8.78
C ALA A 106 45.54 18.36 9.41
N THR A 107 45.31 17.06 9.59
CA THR A 107 46.29 16.11 10.15
C THR A 107 46.29 14.86 9.27
N SER A 108 47.45 14.21 9.17
CA SER A 108 47.61 12.94 8.46
C SER A 108 47.50 11.79 9.45
N HIS A 109 46.65 10.82 9.12
CA HIS A 109 46.43 9.62 9.92
C HIS A 109 46.47 8.37 9.06
N VAL A 110 47.02 7.28 9.62
CA VAL A 110 46.93 5.96 9.01
C VAL A 110 45.57 5.35 9.38
N LEU A 111 44.76 5.02 8.39
CA LEU A 111 43.45 4.46 8.63
C LEU A 111 43.57 2.99 9.04
N PRO A 112 42.97 2.60 10.16
CA PRO A 112 42.91 1.21 10.58
C PRO A 112 42.02 0.39 9.62
N ASP A 113 42.26 -0.93 9.56
CA ASP A 113 41.40 -1.85 8.80
C ASP A 113 40.06 -2.08 9.53
N LEU A 114 39.20 -1.13 9.39
CA LEU A 114 37.86 -1.13 10.02
C LEU A 114 36.76 -0.86 8.97
N PRO A 115 35.54 -1.34 9.22
CA PRO A 115 34.40 -0.98 8.44
C PRO A 115 34.25 0.55 8.34
N LYS A 116 33.87 1.07 7.17
CA LYS A 116 33.73 2.52 6.91
C LYS A 116 32.87 3.25 7.95
N GLU A 117 31.91 2.56 8.54
CA GLU A 117 31.03 3.07 9.57
C GLU A 117 31.73 3.35 10.90
N SER A 118 32.73 2.54 11.22
CA SER A 118 33.54 2.65 12.46
C SER A 118 34.76 3.56 12.33
N LEU A 119 35.17 3.90 11.09
CA LEU A 119 36.37 4.71 10.85
C LEU A 119 36.27 6.10 11.49
N THR A 120 35.12 6.75 11.46
CA THR A 120 34.95 8.06 12.07
C THR A 120 35.14 8.02 13.59
N SER A 121 34.65 6.95 14.24
CA SER A 121 34.79 6.78 15.68
C SER A 121 36.22 6.44 16.04
N ALA A 122 36.88 5.59 15.26
CA ALA A 122 38.30 5.22 15.48
C ALA A 122 39.23 6.44 15.30
N LEU A 123 39.00 7.24 14.24
CA LEU A 123 39.76 8.47 14.04
C LEU A 123 39.53 9.48 15.17
N ARG A 124 38.31 9.58 15.70
CA ARG A 124 38.05 10.44 16.86
C ARG A 124 38.85 10.05 18.07
N LEU A 125 38.99 8.75 18.37
CA LEU A 125 39.82 8.24 19.45
C LEU A 125 41.34 8.53 19.23
N GLN A 126 41.81 8.34 17.98
CA GLN A 126 43.22 8.65 17.64
C GLN A 126 43.57 10.13 17.81
N VAL A 127 42.61 11.01 17.63
CA VAL A 127 42.80 12.45 17.79
C VAL A 127 42.90 12.86 19.24
N GLU A 128 42.07 12.28 20.09
CA GLU A 128 42.17 12.53 21.55
C GLU A 128 43.56 12.24 22.05
N ASP A 129 44.25 11.24 21.47
CA ASP A 129 45.64 10.93 21.78
C ASP A 129 46.68 11.91 21.18
N THR A 130 46.35 12.51 20.01
CA THR A 130 47.29 13.33 19.22
C THR A 130 47.20 14.81 19.56
N LEU A 131 46.04 15.28 20.06
CA LEU A 131 45.80 16.69 20.38
C LEU A 131 45.54 16.87 21.88
N PRO A 132 46.57 16.99 22.70
CA PRO A 132 46.49 16.95 24.18
C PRO A 132 45.73 18.13 24.83
N SER A 133 45.17 19.07 24.06
CA SER A 133 44.53 20.27 24.59
C SER A 133 43.11 20.47 24.12
N PHE A 134 42.47 19.47 23.52
CA PHE A 134 41.10 19.62 23.02
C PHE A 134 40.08 19.16 24.08
N GLU A 135 39.63 20.07 24.90
CA GLU A 135 38.53 19.88 25.84
C GLU A 135 37.15 19.94 25.16
N ARG A 136 37.09 20.31 23.87
CA ARG A 136 35.83 20.56 23.14
C ARG A 136 35.56 19.49 22.10
N PRO A 137 34.27 19.14 21.85
CA PRO A 137 33.92 18.16 20.83
C PRO A 137 34.33 18.63 19.44
N ILE A 138 34.94 17.73 18.66
CA ILE A 138 35.48 17.99 17.33
C ILE A 138 34.63 17.28 16.27
N ALA A 139 34.32 18.01 15.18
CA ALA A 139 33.81 17.43 13.96
C ALA A 139 34.99 17.00 13.05
N ILE A 140 34.79 15.89 12.36
CA ILE A 140 35.78 15.27 11.49
C ILE A 140 35.26 15.15 10.09
N ALA A 141 36.07 15.45 9.09
CA ALA A 141 35.78 15.22 7.71
C ALA A 141 36.96 14.65 6.95
N PHE A 142 36.71 13.58 6.17
CA PHE A 142 37.69 12.92 5.32
C PHE A 142 37.02 12.27 4.11
N ASP A 143 37.80 11.89 3.09
CA ASP A 143 37.29 11.20 1.91
C ASP A 143 37.19 9.70 2.17
N SER A 144 36.08 9.27 2.72
CA SER A 144 35.82 7.84 2.99
C SER A 144 35.68 6.98 1.73
N ALA A 145 35.42 7.57 0.57
CA ALA A 145 35.25 6.83 -0.68
C ALA A 145 36.59 6.39 -1.28
N LYS A 146 37.62 7.23 -1.07
CA LYS A 146 38.97 7.01 -1.59
C LYS A 146 39.97 6.60 -0.52
N ALA A 147 39.53 6.48 0.73
CA ALA A 147 40.35 6.02 1.84
C ALA A 147 40.79 4.57 1.60
N GLN A 148 42.10 4.33 1.62
CA GLN A 148 42.70 3.00 1.52
C GLN A 148 43.22 2.58 2.89
N VAL A 149 42.97 1.33 3.22
CA VAL A 149 43.51 0.72 4.45
C VAL A 149 45.03 0.82 4.46
N GLU A 150 45.62 1.09 5.61
CA GLU A 150 47.08 1.25 5.82
C GLU A 150 47.73 2.39 5.03
N SER A 151 46.98 3.26 4.39
CA SER A 151 47.49 4.44 3.72
C SER A 151 47.32 5.70 4.57
N GLU A 152 48.26 6.63 4.47
CA GLU A 152 48.09 7.97 5.02
C GLU A 152 46.93 8.69 4.37
N THR A 153 45.98 9.06 5.17
CA THR A 153 44.79 9.82 4.75
C THR A 153 44.74 11.12 5.53
N LEU A 154 44.51 12.19 4.80
CA LEU A 154 44.38 13.51 5.40
C LEU A 154 42.97 13.68 5.95
N VAL A 155 42.88 14.05 7.21
CA VAL A 155 41.66 14.26 7.96
C VAL A 155 41.58 15.74 8.35
N LEU A 156 40.45 16.34 8.08
CA LEU A 156 40.14 17.73 8.45
C LEU A 156 39.34 17.75 9.74
N TRP A 157 39.61 18.77 10.54
CA TRP A 157 38.97 19.01 11.83
C TRP A 157 38.36 20.40 11.91
N HIS A 158 37.26 20.45 12.61
CA HIS A 158 36.56 21.72 12.92
C HIS A 158 35.93 21.59 14.32
N GLU A 159 35.86 22.70 15.05
CA GLU A 159 35.16 22.73 16.32
C GLU A 159 33.67 22.50 16.15
N GLN A 160 33.12 21.47 16.81
CA GLN A 160 31.71 21.09 16.68
C GLN A 160 30.79 22.19 17.22
N GLU A 161 31.16 22.83 18.32
CA GLU A 161 30.38 23.90 18.94
C GLU A 161 30.15 25.07 17.97
N THR A 162 31.16 25.43 17.20
CA THR A 162 31.07 26.50 16.17
C THR A 162 30.12 26.10 15.06
N LEU A 163 30.14 24.84 14.60
CA LEU A 163 29.18 24.33 13.61
C LEU A 163 27.74 24.38 14.12
N ASP A 164 27.55 23.99 15.38
CA ASP A 164 26.22 23.96 15.97
C ASP A 164 25.67 25.38 16.24
N LYS A 165 26.54 26.34 16.64
CA LYS A 165 26.19 27.76 16.72
C LYS A 165 25.78 28.33 15.36
N LEU A 166 26.53 28.00 14.31
CA LEU A 166 26.17 28.37 12.94
C LEU A 166 24.79 27.81 12.55
N PHE A 167 24.59 26.53 12.79
CA PHE A 167 23.31 25.89 12.49
C PHE A 167 22.12 26.56 13.19
N GLU A 168 22.24 26.82 14.50
CA GLU A 168 21.16 27.46 15.28
C GLU A 168 20.90 28.90 14.84
N SER A 169 21.94 29.64 14.45
CA SER A 169 21.78 31.00 13.92
C SER A 169 21.07 31.01 12.57
N PHE A 170 21.42 30.10 11.65
CA PHE A 170 20.72 29.91 10.39
C PHE A 170 19.27 29.47 10.59
N LYS A 171 19.03 28.54 11.50
CA LYS A 171 17.70 28.04 11.85
C LYS A 171 16.79 29.17 12.39
N ARG A 172 17.33 30.04 13.24
CA ARG A 172 16.61 31.25 13.72
C ARG A 172 16.15 32.18 12.58
N GLN A 173 16.90 32.22 11.48
CA GLN A 173 16.54 32.97 10.27
C GLN A 173 15.64 32.18 9.28
N GLY A 174 15.15 30.99 9.67
CA GLY A 174 14.33 30.13 8.81
C GLY A 174 15.12 29.47 7.67
N LEU A 175 16.44 29.35 7.82
CA LEU A 175 17.35 28.76 6.85
C LEU A 175 17.89 27.41 7.39
N PHE A 176 18.16 26.46 6.49
CA PHE A 176 18.68 25.17 6.85
C PHE A 176 20.15 25.01 6.42
N LEU A 177 21.08 25.16 7.35
CA LEU A 177 22.51 24.94 7.09
C LEU A 177 22.78 23.43 7.02
N ALA A 178 22.89 22.89 5.81
CA ALA A 178 23.04 21.44 5.60
C ALA A 178 24.48 20.99 5.80
N ILE A 179 25.43 21.78 5.31
CA ILE A 179 26.85 21.40 5.26
C ILE A 179 27.74 22.63 5.33
N VAL A 180 28.87 22.49 6.01
CA VAL A 180 29.97 23.43 6.00
C VAL A 180 31.19 22.77 5.40
N LYS A 181 31.92 23.47 4.53
CA LYS A 181 33.05 22.89 3.80
C LYS A 181 34.16 23.93 3.62
N PRO A 182 35.44 23.52 3.61
CA PRO A 182 36.50 24.39 3.14
C PRO A 182 36.27 24.80 1.70
N ARG A 183 36.32 26.10 1.38
CA ARG A 183 36.05 26.56 0.01
C ARG A 183 37.03 26.01 -1.01
N ILE A 184 38.31 25.81 -0.62
CA ILE A 184 39.34 25.19 -1.48
C ILE A 184 39.00 23.75 -1.89
N LEU A 185 38.16 23.05 -1.12
CA LEU A 185 37.71 21.66 -1.42
C LEU A 185 36.35 21.62 -2.13
N ALA A 186 35.79 22.76 -2.48
CA ALA A 186 34.56 22.85 -3.25
C ALA A 186 34.81 22.74 -4.77
N LEU A 187 36.07 22.59 -5.17
CA LEU A 187 36.50 22.48 -6.56
C LEU A 187 36.33 21.05 -7.06
N GLU A 188 35.79 20.86 -8.27
CA GLU A 188 35.77 19.58 -8.94
C GLU A 188 37.10 19.36 -9.66
N LEU A 189 37.99 18.70 -9.00
CA LEU A 189 39.23 18.26 -9.61
C LEU A 189 39.01 16.86 -10.17
N SER A 190 38.74 16.78 -11.46
CA SER A 190 38.41 15.55 -12.20
C SER A 190 39.51 14.48 -12.15
N GLY A 191 39.64 13.80 -11.00
CA GLY A 191 40.45 12.58 -10.80
C GLY A 191 41.95 12.66 -11.10
N LYS A 192 42.46 13.81 -11.55
CA LYS A 192 43.87 14.06 -11.89
C LYS A 192 44.64 14.60 -10.70
N SER A 193 45.94 14.43 -10.71
CA SER A 193 46.82 15.11 -9.77
C SER A 193 46.86 16.60 -10.08
N SER A 194 46.61 17.44 -9.09
CA SER A 194 46.53 18.91 -9.25
C SER A 194 46.90 19.61 -7.94
N VAL A 195 47.26 20.85 -8.06
CA VAL A 195 47.58 21.74 -6.94
C VAL A 195 46.54 22.84 -6.94
N VAL A 196 46.03 23.17 -5.76
CA VAL A 196 45.17 24.33 -5.56
C VAL A 196 45.87 25.26 -4.57
N LEU A 197 46.04 26.51 -4.97
CA LEU A 197 46.59 27.55 -4.14
C LEU A 197 45.47 28.60 -3.90
N GLU A 198 45.00 28.66 -2.67
CA GLU A 198 44.04 29.64 -2.22
C GLU A 198 44.78 30.81 -1.61
N ARG A 199 44.50 32.04 -2.06
CA ARG A 199 45.01 33.28 -1.48
C ARG A 199 43.88 34.14 -0.95
N ASP A 200 43.94 34.50 0.30
CA ASP A 200 43.03 35.39 0.97
C ASP A 200 43.78 36.50 1.72
N GLU A 201 43.10 37.54 2.16
CA GLU A 201 43.70 38.62 2.96
C GLU A 201 44.41 38.10 4.23
N ILE A 202 43.94 37.02 4.80
CA ILE A 202 44.39 36.48 6.08
C ILE A 202 45.46 35.38 5.90
N SER A 203 45.34 34.53 4.88
CA SER A 203 46.18 33.33 4.70
C SER A 203 46.34 32.91 3.25
N GLU A 204 47.43 32.19 3.00
CA GLU A 204 47.56 31.35 1.81
C GLU A 204 47.51 29.88 2.20
N THR A 205 46.78 29.09 1.43
CA THR A 205 46.64 27.63 1.65
C THR A 205 46.98 26.86 0.38
N LEU A 206 47.90 25.92 0.49
CA LEU A 206 48.29 25.03 -0.60
C LEU A 206 47.71 23.65 -0.35
N VAL A 207 46.99 23.14 -1.32
CA VAL A 207 46.39 21.80 -1.27
C VAL A 207 46.84 20.99 -2.49
N VAL A 208 47.32 19.78 -2.25
CA VAL A 208 47.75 18.90 -3.35
C VAL A 208 46.90 17.66 -3.39
N PHE A 209 46.32 17.43 -4.55
CA PHE A 209 45.60 16.21 -4.89
C PHE A 209 46.50 15.30 -5.72
N LYS A 210 46.62 14.03 -5.32
CA LYS A 210 47.29 12.96 -6.12
C LYS A 210 46.25 11.90 -6.43
N ASN A 211 45.99 11.64 -7.70
CA ASN A 211 44.94 10.70 -8.17
C ASN A 211 43.57 10.99 -7.53
N GLY A 212 43.23 12.27 -7.38
CA GLY A 212 42.01 12.75 -6.77
C GLY A 212 41.91 12.57 -5.23
N GLN A 213 42.96 12.10 -4.57
CA GLN A 213 43.06 12.03 -3.10
C GLN A 213 43.78 13.27 -2.58
N LEU A 214 43.28 13.86 -1.51
CA LEU A 214 43.94 14.94 -0.79
C LEU A 214 45.14 14.37 -0.05
N LYS A 215 46.35 14.81 -0.38
CA LYS A 215 47.60 14.30 0.18
C LYS A 215 48.36 15.35 0.97
N VAL A 216 48.26 16.62 0.59
CA VAL A 216 48.98 17.69 1.27
C VAL A 216 48.01 18.81 1.58
N TRP A 217 48.14 19.35 2.78
CA TRP A 217 47.47 20.56 3.22
C TRP A 217 48.48 21.39 3.98
N LYS A 218 48.92 22.51 3.41
CA LYS A 218 49.82 23.45 4.06
C LYS A 218 49.21 24.83 4.07
N GLN A 219 49.34 25.54 5.15
CA GLN A 219 48.76 26.85 5.35
C GLN A 219 49.78 27.79 6.00
N VAL A 220 49.75 29.02 5.61
CA VAL A 220 50.57 30.12 6.14
C VAL A 220 49.71 31.37 6.29
N TYR A 221 49.95 32.15 7.33
CA TYR A 221 49.30 33.44 7.47
C TYR A 221 49.99 34.50 6.61
N THR A 222 49.24 35.34 5.92
CA THR A 222 49.78 36.38 5.07
C THR A 222 50.72 37.35 5.84
N LYS A 223 50.45 37.57 7.12
CA LYS A 223 51.30 38.36 8.00
C LYS A 223 52.71 37.72 8.17
N ASP A 224 52.78 36.39 8.21
CA ASP A 224 54.08 35.72 8.39
C ASP A 224 54.90 35.76 7.10
N LEU A 225 54.26 35.90 5.93
CA LEU A 225 54.94 36.06 4.64
C LEU A 225 55.64 37.45 4.48
N THR A 226 55.43 38.37 5.39
CA THR A 226 56.23 39.63 5.44
C THR A 226 57.71 39.37 5.84
N GLN A 227 57.99 38.24 6.54
CA GLN A 227 59.33 37.78 6.84
C GLN A 227 59.94 37.07 5.63
N GLU A 228 61.08 37.55 5.15
CA GLU A 228 61.72 37.05 3.93
C GLU A 228 62.01 35.53 3.98
N ALA A 229 62.57 35.04 5.08
CA ALA A 229 62.88 33.64 5.26
C ALA A 229 61.63 32.71 5.20
N LEU A 230 60.47 33.19 5.71
CA LEU A 230 59.25 32.44 5.63
C LEU A 230 58.63 32.50 4.23
N ARG A 231 58.74 33.60 3.56
CA ARG A 231 58.30 33.80 2.17
C ARG A 231 59.10 32.91 1.22
N GLU A 232 60.41 32.86 1.34
CA GLU A 232 61.27 32.00 0.51
C GLU A 232 60.95 30.51 0.75
N ARG A 233 60.79 30.11 2.02
CA ARG A 233 60.39 28.75 2.35
C ARG A 233 59.01 28.36 1.76
N TRP A 234 58.05 29.28 1.80
CA TRP A 234 56.74 29.09 1.24
C TRP A 234 56.80 28.97 -0.30
N GLN A 235 57.56 29.83 -0.96
CA GLN A 235 57.79 29.77 -2.39
C GLN A 235 58.49 28.44 -2.80
N ALA A 236 59.48 28.01 -2.03
CA ALA A 236 60.10 26.72 -2.24
C ALA A 236 59.11 25.56 -2.10
N THR A 237 58.21 25.64 -1.11
CA THR A 237 57.15 24.65 -0.96
C THR A 237 56.21 24.63 -2.15
N ILE A 238 55.80 25.74 -2.71
CA ILE A 238 54.96 25.83 -3.92
C ILE A 238 55.72 25.26 -5.13
N SER A 239 57.04 25.56 -5.25
CA SER A 239 57.84 25.12 -6.36
C SER A 239 58.04 23.58 -6.42
N GLU A 240 57.98 22.88 -5.28
CA GLU A 240 57.98 21.41 -5.24
C GLU A 240 56.93 20.78 -6.11
N PHE A 241 55.80 21.50 -6.32
CA PHE A 241 54.62 20.99 -7.05
C PHE A 241 54.38 21.63 -8.42
N GLN A 242 55.33 22.42 -8.92
CA GLN A 242 55.17 23.13 -10.21
C GLN A 242 54.98 22.21 -11.43
N MET A 243 55.34 20.94 -11.32
CA MET A 243 55.10 19.94 -12.33
C MET A 243 53.62 19.55 -12.52
N MET A 244 52.77 19.94 -11.56
CA MET A 244 51.34 19.67 -11.57
C MET A 244 50.55 20.91 -12.01
N PRO A 245 49.40 20.75 -12.63
CA PRO A 245 48.52 21.89 -12.93
C PRO A 245 48.13 22.62 -11.64
N VAL A 246 48.44 23.91 -11.59
CA VAL A 246 48.15 24.78 -10.43
C VAL A 246 46.88 25.56 -10.73
N HIS A 247 45.90 25.48 -9.84
CA HIS A 247 44.67 26.26 -9.86
C HIS A 247 44.74 27.31 -8.76
N GLU A 248 44.85 28.58 -9.13
CA GLU A 248 44.86 29.67 -8.16
C GLU A 248 43.42 30.15 -7.92
N VAL A 249 43.08 30.31 -6.63
CA VAL A 249 41.80 30.82 -6.14
C VAL A 249 42.07 32.03 -5.28
N ASP A 250 42.02 33.18 -5.90
CA ASP A 250 42.27 34.52 -5.28
C ASP A 250 40.99 35.35 -5.15
N SER A 251 39.92 34.92 -5.78
CA SER A 251 38.66 35.66 -5.82
C SER A 251 37.45 34.72 -5.91
N CYS A 252 36.29 35.26 -5.59
CA CYS A 252 35.04 34.51 -5.78
C CYS A 252 34.78 34.17 -7.27
N GLN A 253 35.28 35.00 -8.19
CA GLN A 253 35.12 34.71 -9.62
C GLN A 253 35.97 33.55 -10.09
N THR A 254 37.19 33.42 -9.59
CA THR A 254 38.05 32.26 -9.86
C THR A 254 37.47 30.99 -9.25
N LEU A 255 36.92 31.09 -8.03
CA LEU A 255 36.21 30.00 -7.37
C LEU A 255 34.98 29.55 -8.21
N LYS A 256 34.17 30.46 -8.71
CA LYS A 256 33.00 30.14 -9.53
C LYS A 256 33.33 29.41 -10.82
N LYS A 257 34.45 29.75 -11.48
CA LYS A 257 34.86 29.07 -12.73
C LYS A 257 35.19 27.61 -12.56
N VAL A 258 35.64 27.23 -11.38
CA VAL A 258 36.11 25.86 -11.07
C VAL A 258 35.14 25.12 -10.14
N PHE A 259 34.15 25.84 -9.60
CA PHE A 259 33.13 25.28 -8.72
C PHE A 259 32.12 24.46 -9.50
N THR A 260 31.83 23.28 -8.99
CA THR A 260 30.73 22.47 -9.49
C THR A 260 29.78 22.13 -8.36
N ALA A 261 28.52 22.45 -8.51
CA ALA A 261 27.48 22.22 -7.49
C ALA A 261 27.32 20.73 -7.10
N SER A 262 27.81 19.83 -7.94
CA SER A 262 27.76 18.38 -7.75
C SER A 262 28.96 17.80 -7.00
N SER A 263 29.91 18.63 -6.53
CA SER A 263 31.07 18.14 -5.84
C SER A 263 30.64 17.40 -4.56
N GLY A 264 30.72 16.08 -4.63
CA GLY A 264 30.22 15.14 -3.62
C GLY A 264 30.73 15.46 -2.23
N GLY A 265 30.07 14.94 -1.24
CA GLY A 265 30.23 15.21 0.18
C GLY A 265 31.54 14.90 0.86
N ASN A 266 32.59 14.77 0.08
CA ASN A 266 33.92 14.58 0.62
C ASN A 266 34.33 15.85 1.37
N PHE A 267 34.90 15.67 2.55
CA PHE A 267 35.37 16.74 3.44
C PHE A 267 34.28 17.74 3.90
N GLY A 268 33.01 17.31 3.91
CA GLY A 268 31.93 18.11 4.45
C GLY A 268 31.72 17.90 5.95
N PHE A 269 31.51 19.00 6.66
CA PHE A 269 31.17 19.01 8.08
C PHE A 269 29.67 19.20 8.24
N PHE A 270 29.05 18.35 9.03
CA PHE A 270 27.62 18.36 9.25
C PHE A 270 27.30 18.80 10.66
N PRO A 271 26.61 19.90 10.89
CA PRO A 271 26.11 20.28 12.19
C PRO A 271 25.22 19.16 12.78
N ILE A 272 25.29 18.92 14.08
CA ILE A 272 24.48 17.89 14.75
C ILE A 272 22.99 18.15 14.52
N GLY A 273 22.55 19.40 14.65
CA GLY A 273 21.16 19.79 14.42
C GLY A 273 20.68 19.49 13.00
N ALA A 274 21.55 19.58 11.98
CA ALA A 274 21.22 19.22 10.61
C ALA A 274 21.00 17.69 10.46
N ILE A 275 21.87 16.90 11.09
CA ILE A 275 21.75 15.44 11.11
C ILE A 275 20.45 15.02 11.80
N GLU A 276 20.16 15.59 12.96
CA GLU A 276 18.96 15.31 13.74
C GLU A 276 17.67 15.72 12.99
N ALA A 277 17.66 16.91 12.37
CA ALA A 277 16.52 17.36 11.58
C ALA A 277 16.21 16.40 10.42
N LYS A 278 17.24 15.92 9.72
CA LYS A 278 17.05 14.94 8.64
C LYS A 278 16.62 13.58 9.16
N LYS A 279 17.15 13.13 10.30
CA LYS A 279 16.69 11.90 10.97
C LYS A 279 15.20 12.02 11.34
N LYS A 280 14.79 13.16 11.90
CA LYS A 280 13.39 13.43 12.27
C LYS A 280 12.45 13.38 11.06
N ILE A 281 12.83 14.02 9.96
CA ILE A 281 12.07 13.98 8.70
C ILE A 281 11.99 12.55 8.15
N ALA A 282 13.10 11.81 8.15
CA ALA A 282 13.13 10.43 7.70
C ALA A 282 12.24 9.52 8.59
N ARG A 283 12.26 9.73 9.91
CA ARG A 283 11.41 9.01 10.87
C ARG A 283 9.92 9.31 10.64
N SER A 284 9.56 10.59 10.44
CA SER A 284 8.18 10.99 10.13
C SER A 284 7.67 10.36 8.84
N ARG A 285 8.48 10.34 7.77
CA ARG A 285 8.13 9.66 6.51
C ARG A 285 7.93 8.15 6.67
N ARG A 286 8.78 7.49 7.50
CA ARG A 286 8.63 6.05 7.80
C ARG A 286 7.34 5.79 8.56
N MET A 287 7.04 6.60 9.59
CA MET A 287 5.77 6.49 10.33
C MET A 287 4.56 6.65 9.41
N GLY A 288 4.59 7.64 8.53
CA GLY A 288 3.54 7.81 7.52
C GLY A 288 3.36 6.59 6.62
N PHE A 289 4.46 5.98 6.19
CA PHE A 289 4.42 4.76 5.37
C PHE A 289 3.89 3.54 6.16
N VAL A 290 4.28 3.37 7.42
CA VAL A 290 3.77 2.30 8.29
C VAL A 290 2.26 2.46 8.51
N VAL A 291 1.80 3.67 8.79
CA VAL A 291 0.36 3.96 8.94
C VAL A 291 -0.40 3.67 7.64
N ALA A 292 0.13 4.08 6.49
CA ALA A 292 -0.47 3.79 5.19
C ALA A 292 -0.53 2.28 4.92
N MET A 293 0.51 1.52 5.27
CA MET A 293 0.51 0.04 5.18
C MET A 293 -0.55 -0.60 6.07
N ILE A 294 -0.68 -0.13 7.32
CA ILE A 294 -1.69 -0.64 8.25
C ILE A 294 -3.10 -0.39 7.68
N ILE A 295 -3.36 0.81 7.16
CA ILE A 295 -4.64 1.15 6.52
C ILE A 295 -4.89 0.24 5.31
N ALA A 296 -3.89 0.03 4.45
CA ALA A 296 -4.01 -0.87 3.31
C ALA A 296 -4.33 -2.31 3.73
N CYS A 297 -3.64 -2.85 4.75
CA CYS A 297 -3.93 -4.17 5.31
C CYS A 297 -5.36 -4.26 5.89
N LEU A 298 -5.82 -3.22 6.60
CA LEU A 298 -7.19 -3.15 7.10
C LEU A 298 -8.21 -3.14 5.96
N CYS A 299 -7.98 -2.37 4.90
CA CYS A 299 -8.84 -2.37 3.72
C CYS A 299 -8.92 -3.75 3.06
N VAL A 300 -7.79 -4.45 2.93
CA VAL A 300 -7.75 -5.82 2.40
C VAL A 300 -8.50 -6.78 3.33
N ALA A 301 -8.31 -6.69 4.65
CA ALA A 301 -8.99 -7.54 5.63
C ALA A 301 -10.51 -7.30 5.67
N VAL A 302 -10.97 -6.07 5.50
CA VAL A 302 -12.40 -5.70 5.49
C VAL A 302 -13.07 -6.02 4.14
N SER A 303 -12.31 -6.05 3.04
CA SER A 303 -12.83 -6.30 1.68
C SER A 303 -13.72 -7.54 1.56
N PRO A 304 -13.37 -8.74 2.11
CA PRO A 304 -14.24 -9.92 2.04
C PRO A 304 -15.56 -9.72 2.79
N PHE A 305 -15.54 -9.04 3.94
CA PHE A 305 -16.76 -8.74 4.69
C PHE A 305 -17.70 -7.81 3.93
N VAL A 306 -17.16 -6.77 3.30
CA VAL A 306 -17.94 -5.86 2.47
C VAL A 306 -18.53 -6.61 1.27
N SER A 307 -17.73 -7.44 0.58
CA SER A 307 -18.20 -8.22 -0.56
C SER A 307 -19.28 -9.23 -0.18
N GLN A 308 -19.13 -9.91 0.97
CA GLN A 308 -20.14 -10.83 1.51
C GLN A 308 -21.42 -10.08 1.91
N SER A 309 -21.31 -8.92 2.54
CA SER A 309 -22.46 -8.09 2.91
C SER A 309 -23.26 -7.63 1.68
N ILE A 310 -22.58 -7.26 0.60
CA ILE A 310 -23.22 -6.89 -0.67
C ILE A 310 -23.90 -8.10 -1.28
N LYS A 311 -23.24 -9.26 -1.33
CA LYS A 311 -23.83 -10.52 -1.83
C LYS A 311 -25.03 -10.94 -0.99
N PHE A 312 -24.96 -10.83 0.33
CA PHE A 312 -26.06 -11.16 1.21
C PHE A 312 -27.27 -10.25 0.97
N ARG A 313 -27.05 -8.95 0.83
CA ARG A 313 -28.13 -7.99 0.53
C ARG A 313 -28.76 -8.25 -0.85
N SER A 314 -27.95 -8.58 -1.86
CA SER A 314 -28.48 -8.91 -3.20
C SER A 314 -29.27 -10.22 -3.19
N ALA A 315 -28.78 -11.25 -2.48
CA ALA A 315 -29.50 -12.50 -2.29
C ALA A 315 -30.82 -12.33 -1.52
N ALA A 316 -30.82 -11.51 -0.46
CA ALA A 316 -32.03 -11.19 0.28
C ALA A 316 -33.09 -10.50 -0.61
N ARG A 317 -32.68 -9.56 -1.45
CA ARG A 317 -33.60 -8.90 -2.42
C ARG A 317 -34.14 -9.86 -3.48
N SER A 318 -33.30 -10.74 -4.02
CA SER A 318 -33.75 -11.75 -4.98
C SER A 318 -34.70 -12.76 -4.36
N LEU A 319 -34.46 -13.15 -3.10
CA LEU A 319 -35.33 -14.06 -2.35
C LEU A 319 -36.70 -13.42 -2.10
N GLU A 320 -36.75 -12.13 -1.76
CA GLU A 320 -37.99 -11.41 -1.55
C GLU A 320 -38.79 -11.26 -2.85
N ALA A 321 -38.12 -10.94 -3.96
CA ALA A 321 -38.75 -10.92 -5.29
C ALA A 321 -39.34 -12.28 -5.70
N THR A 322 -38.59 -13.38 -5.45
CA THR A 322 -39.01 -14.76 -5.71
C THR A 322 -40.18 -15.15 -4.80
N ARG A 323 -40.19 -14.69 -3.55
CA ARG A 323 -41.27 -14.93 -2.59
C ARG A 323 -42.57 -14.31 -3.04
N ILE A 324 -42.53 -13.06 -3.53
CA ILE A 324 -43.72 -12.37 -4.08
C ILE A 324 -44.26 -13.14 -5.29
N MET A 325 -43.41 -13.53 -6.25
CA MET A 325 -43.85 -14.34 -7.41
C MET A 325 -44.40 -15.71 -7.00
N SER A 326 -43.80 -16.36 -6.00
CA SER A 326 -44.25 -17.67 -5.51
C SER A 326 -45.58 -17.58 -4.75
N GLN A 327 -45.88 -16.43 -4.13
CA GLN A 327 -47.16 -16.22 -3.47
C GLN A 327 -48.28 -16.17 -4.46
N GLU A 328 -48.14 -15.42 -5.53
CA GLU A 328 -49.09 -15.34 -6.61
C GLU A 328 -49.31 -16.73 -7.26
N ALA A 329 -48.23 -17.47 -7.50
CA ALA A 329 -48.34 -18.83 -8.03
C ALA A 329 -49.07 -19.78 -7.07
N ARG A 330 -48.86 -19.66 -5.75
CA ARG A 330 -49.56 -20.46 -4.74
C ARG A 330 -51.07 -20.09 -4.65
N GLU A 331 -51.41 -18.82 -4.75
CA GLU A 331 -52.80 -18.37 -4.77
C GLU A 331 -53.53 -18.92 -5.99
N ASN A 332 -52.88 -18.86 -7.19
CA ASN A 332 -53.41 -19.46 -8.38
C ASN A 332 -53.55 -20.98 -8.28
N GLN A 333 -52.55 -21.68 -7.72
CA GLN A 333 -52.64 -23.10 -7.48
C GLN A 333 -53.76 -23.49 -6.50
N GLN A 334 -53.93 -22.71 -5.42
CA GLN A 334 -55.01 -22.92 -4.47
C GLN A 334 -56.40 -22.71 -5.16
N ALA A 335 -56.50 -21.73 -6.03
CA ALA A 335 -57.74 -21.51 -6.79
C ALA A 335 -58.05 -22.73 -7.67
N VAL A 336 -57.08 -23.30 -8.38
CA VAL A 336 -57.21 -24.51 -9.18
C VAL A 336 -57.62 -25.70 -8.33
N VAL A 337 -56.89 -25.94 -7.22
CA VAL A 337 -57.21 -27.08 -6.30
C VAL A 337 -58.61 -26.94 -5.70
N ASN A 338 -59.01 -25.71 -5.33
CA ASN A 338 -60.38 -25.48 -4.84
C ASN A 338 -61.44 -25.67 -5.92
N PHE A 339 -61.14 -25.30 -7.14
CA PHE A 339 -62.03 -25.55 -8.28
C PHE A 339 -62.16 -27.05 -8.55
N GLU A 340 -61.06 -27.76 -8.63
CA GLU A 340 -61.06 -29.22 -8.81
C GLU A 340 -61.82 -29.94 -7.70
N ARG A 341 -61.58 -29.55 -6.42
CA ARG A 341 -62.30 -30.13 -5.29
C ARG A 341 -63.80 -29.92 -5.37
N LYS A 342 -64.23 -28.70 -5.80
CA LYS A 342 -65.65 -28.35 -5.86
C LYS A 342 -66.40 -28.94 -7.06
N TRP A 343 -65.74 -28.92 -8.23
CA TRP A 343 -66.34 -29.28 -9.49
C TRP A 343 -65.86 -30.61 -10.06
N GLY A 344 -64.73 -31.17 -9.57
CA GLY A 344 -64.22 -32.44 -10.01
C GLY A 344 -65.25 -33.56 -9.94
N PRO A 345 -65.98 -33.73 -8.80
CA PRO A 345 -67.04 -34.75 -8.73
C PRO A 345 -68.11 -34.63 -9.79
N LEU A 346 -68.43 -33.39 -10.15
CA LEU A 346 -69.47 -33.18 -11.18
C LEU A 346 -68.95 -33.47 -12.60
N ASN A 347 -67.68 -33.11 -12.86
CA ASN A 347 -67.07 -33.28 -14.18
C ASN A 347 -66.68 -34.76 -14.44
N ASP A 348 -66.26 -35.48 -13.40
CA ASP A 348 -65.87 -36.90 -13.50
C ASP A 348 -67.03 -37.87 -13.29
N PHE A 349 -68.26 -37.32 -13.15
CA PHE A 349 -69.44 -38.17 -13.00
C PHE A 349 -69.62 -39.05 -14.22
N PRO A 350 -69.73 -40.39 -14.06
CA PRO A 350 -69.75 -41.29 -15.18
C PRO A 350 -70.99 -41.14 -16.02
N GLU A 351 -70.81 -41.00 -17.35
CA GLU A 351 -71.89 -40.93 -18.28
C GLU A 351 -72.68 -42.25 -18.32
N GLN A 352 -73.91 -42.23 -17.88
CA GLN A 352 -74.74 -43.44 -17.72
C GLN A 352 -75.33 -43.98 -19.03
N GLN A 353 -75.10 -43.38 -20.15
CA GLN A 353 -75.61 -43.78 -21.46
C GLN A 353 -77.09 -44.33 -21.42
N LEU A 354 -77.89 -43.74 -20.58
CA LEU A 354 -79.23 -44.18 -20.28
C LEU A 354 -80.10 -44.28 -21.54
N ARG A 355 -79.93 -43.37 -22.47
CA ARG A 355 -80.64 -43.33 -23.73
C ARG A 355 -80.39 -44.61 -24.54
N GLN A 356 -79.14 -45.06 -24.64
CA GLN A 356 -78.78 -46.26 -25.37
C GLN A 356 -79.30 -47.50 -24.64
N ALA A 357 -79.20 -47.55 -23.35
CA ALA A 357 -79.74 -48.63 -22.54
C ALA A 357 -81.27 -48.74 -22.70
N MET A 358 -82.00 -47.60 -22.71
CA MET A 358 -83.43 -47.64 -22.90
C MET A 358 -83.83 -48.17 -24.29
N PHE A 359 -83.08 -47.82 -25.36
CA PHE A 359 -83.31 -48.32 -26.67
C PHE A 359 -83.02 -49.85 -26.74
N THR A 360 -81.96 -50.32 -26.16
CA THR A 360 -81.65 -51.75 -26.10
C THR A 360 -82.74 -52.51 -25.31
N LEU A 361 -83.08 -52.00 -24.14
CA LEU A 361 -84.16 -52.59 -23.33
C LEU A 361 -85.52 -52.65 -24.12
N GLN A 362 -85.86 -51.58 -24.80
CA GLN A 362 -87.10 -51.58 -25.66
C GLN A 362 -87.03 -52.67 -26.72
N ASN A 363 -85.88 -52.84 -27.36
CA ASN A 363 -85.74 -53.89 -28.42
C ASN A 363 -85.76 -55.33 -27.82
N VAL A 364 -85.13 -55.53 -26.70
CA VAL A 364 -85.08 -56.84 -26.07
C VAL A 364 -86.40 -57.28 -25.45
N LEU A 365 -87.13 -56.29 -24.86
CA LEU A 365 -88.43 -56.54 -24.21
C LEU A 365 -89.62 -56.59 -25.17
N SER A 366 -89.48 -56.13 -26.41
CA SER A 366 -90.59 -56.18 -27.38
C SER A 366 -90.89 -57.60 -27.79
N PRO A 367 -92.15 -58.00 -27.84
CA PRO A 367 -93.42 -57.26 -27.66
C PRO A 367 -93.97 -57.22 -26.24
N GLU A 368 -93.20 -57.63 -25.28
CA GLU A 368 -93.57 -57.79 -23.84
C GLU A 368 -93.86 -56.42 -23.20
N ARG A 369 -94.58 -56.37 -22.10
CA ARG A 369 -94.92 -55.11 -21.41
C ARG A 369 -94.10 -54.94 -20.16
N LEU A 370 -93.33 -53.85 -20.12
CA LEU A 370 -92.67 -53.41 -18.93
C LEU A 370 -93.67 -52.69 -17.98
N SER A 371 -93.67 -53.04 -16.70
CA SER A 371 -94.56 -52.39 -15.70
C SER A 371 -93.89 -51.28 -14.98
N SER A 372 -92.64 -51.40 -14.65
CA SER A 372 -91.84 -50.34 -14.07
C SER A 372 -90.36 -50.54 -14.37
N MET A 373 -89.61 -49.42 -14.42
CA MET A 373 -88.14 -49.39 -14.53
C MET A 373 -87.65 -48.34 -13.54
N GLU A 374 -86.72 -48.70 -12.73
CA GLU A 374 -85.98 -47.84 -11.83
C GLU A 374 -84.52 -47.85 -12.20
N VAL A 375 -83.88 -46.67 -12.27
CA VAL A 375 -82.45 -46.56 -12.57
C VAL A 375 -81.81 -45.78 -11.41
N SER A 376 -80.82 -46.40 -10.73
CA SER A 376 -80.07 -45.79 -9.65
C SER A 376 -78.66 -46.29 -9.68
N GLU A 377 -77.70 -45.38 -9.75
CA GLU A 377 -76.24 -45.67 -9.61
C GLU A 377 -75.70 -46.74 -10.61
N GLY A 378 -76.24 -46.69 -11.86
CA GLY A 378 -75.87 -47.65 -12.90
C GLY A 378 -76.55 -49.00 -12.78
N LEU A 379 -77.35 -49.22 -11.73
CA LEU A 379 -78.24 -50.36 -11.58
C LEU A 379 -79.60 -50.06 -12.18
N ILE A 380 -80.08 -50.93 -13.02
CA ILE A 380 -81.39 -50.82 -13.63
C ILE A 380 -82.23 -51.99 -13.08
N LYS A 381 -83.37 -51.70 -12.46
CA LYS A 381 -84.35 -52.66 -12.01
C LYS A 381 -85.56 -52.68 -12.93
N LEU A 382 -85.81 -53.86 -13.47
CA LEU A 382 -86.91 -54.04 -14.38
C LEU A 382 -87.98 -54.89 -13.74
N GLN A 383 -89.28 -54.47 -13.94
CA GLN A 383 -90.41 -55.25 -13.55
C GLN A 383 -91.40 -55.33 -14.74
N GLY A 384 -91.79 -56.54 -15.06
CA GLY A 384 -92.74 -56.69 -16.19
C GLY A 384 -93.46 -58.04 -16.13
N ALA A 385 -94.23 -58.34 -17.22
CA ALA A 385 -94.93 -59.57 -17.41
C ALA A 385 -94.55 -60.16 -18.76
N SER A 386 -94.18 -61.41 -18.81
CA SER A 386 -93.84 -62.16 -20.02
C SER A 386 -94.23 -63.62 -19.90
N SER A 387 -94.45 -64.25 -21.01
CA SER A 387 -94.72 -65.66 -21.10
C SER A 387 -93.46 -66.52 -20.92
N ASP A 388 -92.27 -65.93 -21.21
CA ASP A 388 -90.99 -66.61 -21.04
C ASP A 388 -89.97 -65.60 -20.45
N PRO A 389 -89.93 -65.39 -19.12
CA PRO A 389 -88.99 -64.55 -18.45
C PRO A 389 -87.49 -64.95 -18.59
N GLN A 390 -87.25 -66.25 -18.77
CA GLN A 390 -85.84 -66.75 -18.90
C GLN A 390 -85.26 -66.29 -20.26
N ALA A 391 -86.02 -66.33 -21.32
CA ALA A 391 -85.56 -65.85 -22.61
C ALA A 391 -85.18 -64.39 -22.57
N ILE A 392 -85.92 -63.59 -21.79
CA ILE A 392 -85.62 -62.11 -21.62
C ILE A 392 -84.29 -61.95 -20.87
N LEU A 393 -84.09 -62.72 -19.77
CA LEU A 393 -82.86 -62.68 -19.01
C LEU A 393 -81.64 -62.99 -19.89
N GLN A 394 -81.76 -64.13 -20.65
CA GLN A 394 -80.70 -64.60 -21.53
C GLN A 394 -80.35 -63.59 -22.64
N ARG A 395 -81.31 -62.91 -23.23
CA ARG A 395 -81.04 -61.83 -24.20
C ARG A 395 -80.37 -60.65 -23.60
N LEU A 396 -80.70 -60.27 -22.35
CA LEU A 396 -80.04 -59.14 -21.63
C LEU A 396 -78.66 -59.57 -21.23
N GLU A 397 -78.39 -60.79 -20.82
CA GLU A 397 -77.03 -61.29 -20.51
C GLU A 397 -76.13 -61.31 -21.76
N GLN A 398 -76.62 -61.45 -22.92
CA GLN A 398 -75.87 -61.46 -24.17
C GLN A 398 -75.54 -60.06 -24.70
N ASP A 399 -76.16 -59.02 -24.17
CA ASP A 399 -75.89 -57.67 -24.59
C ASP A 399 -74.72 -57.07 -23.85
N PRO A 400 -73.66 -56.59 -24.53
CA PRO A 400 -72.50 -56.04 -23.93
C PRO A 400 -72.69 -54.76 -23.10
N LEU A 401 -73.85 -54.10 -23.24
CA LEU A 401 -74.18 -52.94 -22.44
C LEU A 401 -74.51 -53.24 -20.98
N PHE A 402 -74.89 -54.52 -20.72
CA PHE A 402 -75.35 -54.94 -19.41
C PHE A 402 -74.39 -56.00 -18.81
N THR A 403 -74.12 -55.82 -17.50
CA THR A 403 -73.41 -56.78 -16.70
C THR A 403 -74.25 -57.15 -15.48
N GLU A 404 -73.93 -58.25 -14.83
CA GLU A 404 -74.64 -58.71 -13.62
C GLU A 404 -76.18 -58.75 -13.80
N VAL A 405 -76.63 -59.34 -14.89
CA VAL A 405 -78.03 -59.54 -15.16
C VAL A 405 -78.58 -60.71 -14.37
N LEU A 406 -79.48 -60.44 -13.42
CA LEU A 406 -79.98 -61.50 -12.56
C LEU A 406 -81.45 -61.29 -12.15
N PHE A 407 -82.14 -62.32 -11.80
CA PHE A 407 -83.44 -62.20 -11.19
C PHE A 407 -83.36 -61.74 -9.77
N SER A 408 -83.94 -60.59 -9.42
CA SER A 408 -83.88 -60.07 -8.07
C SER A 408 -84.90 -60.79 -7.14
N ARG A 409 -85.89 -61.42 -7.70
CA ARG A 409 -86.88 -62.22 -6.94
C ARG A 409 -87.27 -63.45 -7.76
N ALA A 410 -87.81 -64.49 -7.07
CA ALA A 410 -88.36 -65.63 -7.73
C ALA A 410 -89.50 -65.25 -8.69
N THR A 411 -89.39 -65.73 -9.94
CA THR A 411 -90.44 -65.48 -10.96
C THR A 411 -91.69 -66.31 -10.65
N SER A 412 -92.85 -65.65 -10.65
CA SER A 412 -94.17 -66.36 -10.55
C SER A 412 -94.87 -66.35 -11.93
N ASN A 413 -95.10 -67.46 -12.51
CA ASN A 413 -95.71 -67.79 -13.77
C ASN A 413 -95.68 -66.80 -14.96
N THR A 414 -95.85 -65.51 -14.76
CA THR A 414 -95.83 -64.47 -15.82
C THR A 414 -95.24 -63.15 -15.44
N ARG A 415 -94.79 -62.99 -14.19
CA ARG A 415 -94.11 -61.75 -13.73
C ARG A 415 -92.63 -61.95 -13.54
N TYR A 416 -91.80 -61.00 -14.00
CA TYR A 416 -90.33 -61.06 -13.79
C TYR A 416 -89.87 -59.79 -13.07
N TYR A 417 -88.80 -59.99 -12.33
CA TYR A 417 -87.98 -58.95 -11.65
C TYR A 417 -86.55 -59.15 -12.00
N ILE A 418 -85.95 -58.29 -12.82
CA ILE A 418 -84.57 -58.37 -13.29
C ILE A 418 -83.87 -57.19 -12.87
N ASP A 419 -82.71 -57.40 -12.18
CA ASP A 419 -81.74 -56.39 -11.86
C ASP A 419 -80.54 -56.57 -12.80
N LEU A 420 -80.11 -55.44 -13.42
CA LEU A 420 -79.03 -55.41 -14.36
C LEU A 420 -78.19 -54.17 -14.16
N ARG A 421 -76.89 -54.22 -14.38
CA ARG A 421 -75.97 -53.11 -14.23
C ARG A 421 -75.45 -52.70 -15.62
N LEU A 422 -75.24 -51.38 -15.81
CA LEU A 422 -74.61 -50.85 -17.02
C LEU A 422 -73.06 -51.13 -16.96
N SER A 423 -72.53 -51.82 -17.98
CA SER A 423 -71.11 -52.23 -18.04
C SER A 423 -70.16 -51.04 -18.12
N LEU A 424 -70.59 -49.91 -18.64
CA LEU A 424 -69.73 -48.74 -18.79
C LEU A 424 -69.69 -47.84 -17.56
N VAL A 425 -70.44 -48.13 -16.50
CA VAL A 425 -70.54 -47.30 -15.31
C VAL A 425 -69.84 -47.98 -14.11
N ASN A 426 -68.56 -47.61 -13.85
CA ASN A 426 -67.88 -48.02 -12.62
C ASN A 426 -68.13 -47.02 -11.50
N PHE A 427 -69.32 -47.07 -10.93
CA PHE A 427 -69.76 -46.14 -9.89
C PHE A 427 -68.96 -46.32 -8.57
N GLU A 428 -68.51 -47.51 -8.28
CA GLU A 428 -67.67 -47.78 -7.11
C GLU A 428 -66.32 -47.06 -7.20
N ALA A 429 -65.66 -47.10 -8.37
CA ALA A 429 -64.42 -46.39 -8.59
C ALA A 429 -64.59 -44.88 -8.47
N TYR A 430 -65.72 -44.37 -8.93
CA TYR A 430 -66.06 -42.96 -8.80
C TYR A 430 -66.27 -42.56 -7.32
N MET A 431 -66.99 -43.38 -6.53
CA MET A 431 -67.26 -43.14 -5.13
C MET A 431 -65.95 -43.17 -4.31
N VAL A 432 -65.11 -44.17 -4.54
CA VAL A 432 -63.80 -44.27 -3.86
C VAL A 432 -62.90 -43.04 -4.19
N ARG A 433 -62.95 -42.55 -5.41
CA ARG A 433 -62.11 -41.38 -5.83
C ARG A 433 -62.59 -40.05 -5.25
N HIS A 434 -63.90 -39.84 -5.23
CA HIS A 434 -64.43 -38.50 -4.84
C HIS A 434 -65.08 -38.48 -3.47
N PHE A 435 -65.42 -39.62 -2.88
CA PHE A 435 -66.07 -39.73 -1.57
C PHE A 435 -65.49 -40.89 -0.78
N PRO A 436 -64.18 -40.84 -0.45
CA PRO A 436 -63.46 -41.97 0.21
C PRO A 436 -63.95 -42.25 1.63
N GLU A 437 -64.78 -41.37 2.22
CA GLU A 437 -65.32 -41.56 3.58
C GLU A 437 -66.79 -41.99 3.62
N GLY A 438 -67.35 -42.44 2.50
CA GLY A 438 -68.73 -42.86 2.35
C GLY A 438 -68.92 -44.34 2.61
#